data_b1fc9499a2ff3ae142f9d76df823433b
#
_entry.id   b1fc9499a2ff3ae142f9d76df823433b
#
_cell.length_a   1.000
_cell.length_b   1.000
_cell.length_c   1.000
_cell.angle_alpha   90.00
_cell.angle_beta   90.00
_cell.angle_gamma   90.00
#
_symmetry.space_group_name_H-M   'P 1'
#
loop_
_entity.id
_entity.type
_entity.pdbx_description
1 polymer ?
#
loop_
_entity_poly.entity_id
_entity_poly.type
_entity_poly.pdbx_seq_one_letter_code
_entity_poly.pdbx_strand_id
1 'polypeptide(L)'
;MMLLREVDIKKTKANARKTLKNYRRLERIVGRSSIDIKSPIISDMPRVPTHGNKIEDAIVQLADAEVEINAIIAALKALSLISRQVLLYSFCSKEIYTNYKISQEMGYSERSIERMKSIALVEFAEAYRNGKLIAYR
;
A
#
# COMPACT_ATOMS: atom_id res chain seq x y z
N MET A 1 26.45 -3.24 -25.45
CA MET A 1 26.13 -3.58 -24.08
C MET A 1 24.66 -3.47 -23.81
N MET A 2 24.14 -4.42 -23.13
CA MET A 2 22.74 -4.42 -22.80
C MET A 2 22.45 -3.40 -21.71
N LEU A 3 21.47 -2.62 -21.94
CA LEU A 3 21.02 -1.65 -20.99
C LEU A 3 19.57 -1.92 -20.65
N LEU A 4 19.18 -1.43 -19.51
CA LEU A 4 17.78 -1.54 -19.14
C LEU A 4 16.93 -0.76 -20.10
N ARG A 5 15.71 -1.22 -20.31
CA ARG A 5 14.76 -0.50 -21.14
C ARG A 5 14.49 0.87 -20.51
N GLU A 6 14.22 1.82 -21.37
CA GLU A 6 13.91 3.17 -20.91
C GLU A 6 12.58 3.18 -20.16
N VAL A 7 12.60 3.78 -18.97
CA VAL A 7 11.44 3.81 -18.09
C VAL A 7 10.69 5.11 -18.24
N ASP A 8 9.38 5.01 -18.35
CA ASP A 8 8.52 6.17 -18.28
C ASP A 8 8.31 6.51 -16.81
N ILE A 9 9.11 7.43 -16.30
CA ILE A 9 9.14 7.77 -14.89
C ILE A 9 7.79 8.31 -14.40
N LYS A 10 7.18 9.18 -15.18
CA LYS A 10 5.92 9.79 -14.79
C LYS A 10 4.82 8.74 -14.63
N LYS A 11 4.73 7.84 -15.60
CA LYS A 11 3.72 6.78 -15.55
C LYS A 11 4.01 5.78 -14.45
N THR A 12 5.28 5.46 -14.25
CA THR A 12 5.70 4.55 -13.19
C THR A 12 5.33 5.10 -11.82
N LYS A 13 5.58 6.38 -11.58
CA LYS A 13 5.20 7.02 -10.32
C LYS A 13 3.68 7.02 -10.13
N ALA A 14 2.95 7.26 -11.19
CA ALA A 14 1.48 7.23 -11.11
C ALA A 14 0.97 5.84 -10.74
N ASN A 15 1.56 4.80 -11.33
CA ASN A 15 1.22 3.42 -11.00
C ASN A 15 1.51 3.10 -9.53
N ALA A 16 2.68 3.52 -9.05
CA ALA A 16 3.07 3.31 -7.65
C ALA A 16 2.11 4.02 -6.71
N ARG A 17 1.78 5.26 -7.02
CA ARG A 17 0.85 6.05 -6.19
C ARG A 17 -0.52 5.40 -6.14
N LYS A 18 -1.01 4.92 -7.26
CA LYS A 18 -2.30 4.25 -7.32
C LYS A 18 -2.34 3.00 -6.44
N THR A 19 -1.28 2.21 -6.48
CA THR A 19 -1.19 1.01 -5.65
C THR A 19 -1.12 1.36 -4.16
N LEU A 20 -0.28 2.32 -3.80
CA LEU A 20 -0.12 2.71 -2.40
C LEU A 20 -1.38 3.34 -1.81
N LYS A 21 -2.17 4.03 -2.62
CA LYS A 21 -3.41 4.62 -2.14
C LYS A 21 -4.42 3.58 -1.66
N ASN A 22 -4.28 2.35 -2.08
CA ASN A 22 -5.14 1.27 -1.61
C ASN A 22 -4.77 0.73 -0.24
N TYR A 23 -3.59 1.09 0.28
CA TYR A 23 -3.09 0.50 1.53
C TYR A 23 -4.04 0.67 2.70
N ARG A 24 -4.55 1.87 2.91
CA ARG A 24 -5.44 2.14 4.04
C ARG A 24 -6.73 1.33 3.95
N ARG A 25 -7.25 1.18 2.75
CA ARG A 25 -8.44 0.38 2.53
C ARG A 25 -8.18 -1.10 2.80
N LEU A 26 -7.06 -1.59 2.30
CA LEU A 26 -6.66 -2.99 2.52
C LEU A 26 -6.45 -3.27 4.00
N GLU A 27 -5.82 -2.35 4.71
CA GLU A 27 -5.60 -2.49 6.13
C GLU A 27 -6.92 -2.58 6.89
N ARG A 28 -7.89 -1.77 6.51
CA ARG A 28 -9.20 -1.82 7.15
C ARG A 28 -9.92 -3.14 6.88
N ILE A 29 -9.80 -3.65 5.67
CA ILE A 29 -10.42 -4.94 5.31
C ILE A 29 -9.79 -6.07 6.12
N VAL A 30 -8.47 -6.14 6.15
CA VAL A 30 -7.75 -7.18 6.88
C VAL A 30 -7.97 -7.05 8.38
N GLY A 31 -7.88 -5.83 8.92
CA GLY A 31 -8.06 -5.58 10.34
C GLY A 31 -9.46 -5.89 10.81
N ARG A 32 -10.45 -5.50 10.02
CA ARG A 32 -11.86 -5.76 10.36
C ARG A 32 -12.14 -7.27 10.40
N SER A 33 -11.62 -7.99 9.43
CA SER A 33 -11.80 -9.43 9.40
C SER A 33 -11.13 -10.12 10.57
N SER A 34 -9.95 -9.65 10.97
CA SER A 34 -9.25 -10.18 12.15
C SER A 34 -10.06 -9.94 13.41
N ILE A 35 -10.64 -8.76 13.55
CA ILE A 35 -11.48 -8.42 14.69
C ILE A 35 -12.72 -9.33 14.70
N ASP A 36 -13.35 -9.49 13.55
CA ASP A 36 -14.53 -10.31 13.42
C ASP A 36 -14.26 -11.76 13.81
N ILE A 37 -13.11 -12.27 13.44
CA ILE A 37 -12.73 -13.65 13.79
C ILE A 37 -12.53 -13.80 15.30
N LYS A 38 -11.99 -12.78 15.95
CA LYS A 38 -11.65 -12.82 17.37
C LYS A 38 -12.83 -12.50 18.29
N SER A 39 -13.83 -11.81 17.78
CA SER A 39 -14.93 -11.34 18.61
C SER A 39 -15.99 -12.43 18.78
N PRO A 40 -16.29 -12.82 20.01
CA PRO A 40 -17.36 -13.80 20.24
C PRO A 40 -18.75 -13.23 19.94
N ILE A 41 -18.89 -11.95 19.83
CA ILE A 41 -20.16 -11.30 19.54
C ILE A 41 -20.74 -11.79 18.22
N ILE A 42 -19.89 -12.11 17.28
CA ILE A 42 -20.31 -12.52 15.96
C ILE A 42 -21.10 -13.82 16.00
N SER A 43 -20.71 -14.72 16.88
CA SER A 43 -21.40 -16.01 16.99
C SER A 43 -22.80 -15.87 17.54
N ASP A 44 -23.09 -14.77 18.24
CA ASP A 44 -24.39 -14.52 18.82
C ASP A 44 -25.34 -13.83 17.86
N MET A 45 -24.83 -13.34 16.75
CA MET A 45 -25.67 -12.67 15.78
C MET A 45 -26.54 -13.67 15.07
N PRO A 46 -27.86 -13.40 15.03
CA PRO A 46 -28.73 -14.28 14.26
C PRO A 46 -28.26 -14.28 12.82
N ARG A 47 -27.94 -15.44 12.39
CA ARG A 47 -27.52 -15.61 11.02
C ARG A 47 -28.73 -15.67 10.14
N VAL A 48 -28.90 -14.66 9.40
CA VAL A 48 -29.77 -14.81 8.24
C VAL A 48 -29.08 -15.86 7.40
N PRO A 49 -29.81 -16.88 6.96
CA PRO A 49 -29.21 -17.84 6.03
C PRO A 49 -28.72 -17.09 4.82
N THR A 50 -27.47 -16.73 4.88
CA THR A 50 -26.85 -16.05 3.76
C THR A 50 -26.58 -17.08 2.71
N HIS A 51 -26.70 -16.66 1.50
CA HIS A 51 -26.27 -17.48 0.41
C HIS A 51 -24.81 -17.81 0.59
N GLY A 52 -24.43 -19.06 0.40
CA GLY A 52 -23.05 -19.47 0.49
C GLY A 52 -22.11 -18.59 -0.31
N ASN A 53 -22.60 -18.05 -1.43
CA ASN A 53 -21.81 -17.19 -2.30
C ASN A 53 -21.30 -15.93 -1.59
N LYS A 54 -22.11 -15.34 -0.70
CA LYS A 54 -21.67 -14.13 0.00
C LYS A 54 -20.54 -14.42 0.99
N ILE A 55 -20.60 -15.56 1.64
CA ILE A 55 -19.55 -15.97 2.56
C ILE A 55 -18.28 -16.28 1.80
N GLU A 56 -18.39 -17.01 0.71
CA GLU A 56 -17.26 -17.33 -0.14
C GLU A 56 -16.62 -16.08 -0.72
N ASP A 57 -17.44 -15.13 -1.19
CA ASP A 57 -16.94 -13.89 -1.72
C ASP A 57 -16.18 -13.09 -0.67
N ALA A 58 -16.69 -13.06 0.56
CA ALA A 58 -16.03 -12.37 1.65
C ALA A 58 -14.67 -13.00 1.99
N ILE A 59 -14.61 -14.33 1.98
CA ILE A 59 -13.36 -15.05 2.24
C ILE A 59 -12.35 -14.79 1.14
N VAL A 60 -12.79 -14.82 -0.11
CA VAL A 60 -11.91 -14.55 -1.25
C VAL A 60 -11.40 -13.11 -1.19
N GLN A 61 -12.29 -12.17 -0.89
CA GLN A 61 -11.90 -10.76 -0.78
C GLN A 61 -10.87 -10.56 0.32
N LEU A 62 -11.04 -11.22 1.45
CA LEU A 62 -10.07 -11.14 2.54
C LEU A 62 -8.73 -11.72 2.12
N ALA A 63 -8.74 -12.89 1.49
CA ALA A 63 -7.51 -13.52 1.04
C ALA A 63 -6.79 -12.64 0.02
N ASP A 64 -7.52 -12.06 -0.91
CA ASP A 64 -6.94 -11.16 -1.90
C ASP A 64 -6.34 -9.92 -1.25
N ALA A 65 -7.04 -9.36 -0.26
CA ALA A 65 -6.56 -8.19 0.45
C ALA A 65 -5.28 -8.51 1.24
N GLU A 66 -5.20 -9.68 1.85
CA GLU A 66 -4.00 -10.09 2.58
C GLU A 66 -2.81 -10.26 1.65
N VAL A 67 -3.02 -10.88 0.49
CA VAL A 67 -1.96 -11.05 -0.50
C VAL A 67 -1.46 -9.68 -0.97
N GLU A 68 -2.39 -8.79 -1.25
CA GLU A 68 -2.03 -7.46 -1.76
C GLU A 68 -1.30 -6.62 -0.71
N ILE A 69 -1.80 -6.59 0.52
CA ILE A 69 -1.17 -5.79 1.57
C ILE A 69 0.22 -6.34 1.89
N ASN A 70 0.38 -7.66 1.86
CA ASN A 70 1.69 -8.27 2.09
C ASN A 70 2.67 -7.92 0.98
N ALA A 71 2.20 -7.86 -0.26
CA ALA A 71 3.03 -7.45 -1.39
C ALA A 71 3.50 -6.00 -1.24
N ILE A 72 2.61 -5.12 -0.80
CA ILE A 72 2.95 -3.72 -0.56
C ILE A 72 3.98 -3.61 0.56
N ILE A 73 3.75 -4.30 1.68
CA ILE A 73 4.66 -4.29 2.82
C ILE A 73 6.05 -4.82 2.42
N ALA A 74 6.08 -5.91 1.67
CA ALA A 74 7.34 -6.48 1.20
C ALA A 74 8.12 -5.48 0.36
N ALA A 75 7.43 -4.78 -0.54
CA ALA A 75 8.06 -3.77 -1.37
C ALA A 75 8.60 -2.62 -0.52
N LEU A 76 7.83 -2.15 0.45
CA LEU A 76 8.26 -1.07 1.34
C LEU A 76 9.50 -1.47 2.14
N LYS A 77 9.57 -2.72 2.60
CA LYS A 77 10.72 -3.21 3.34
C LYS A 77 11.99 -3.26 2.51
N ALA A 78 11.86 -3.35 1.21
CA ALA A 78 13.02 -3.40 0.32
C ALA A 78 13.63 -2.02 0.07
N LEU A 79 12.95 -0.95 0.46
CA LEU A 79 13.42 0.41 0.23
C LEU A 79 14.39 0.87 1.30
N SER A 80 15.13 1.93 1.00
CA SER A 80 15.96 2.60 2.01
C SER A 80 15.06 3.13 3.12
N LEU A 81 15.65 3.37 4.29
CA LEU A 81 14.90 3.85 5.44
C LEU A 81 14.16 5.15 5.15
N ILE A 82 14.82 6.10 4.51
CA ILE A 82 14.23 7.40 4.21
C ILE A 82 13.07 7.27 3.23
N SER A 83 13.26 6.52 2.14
CA SER A 83 12.20 6.30 1.16
C SER A 83 11.00 5.62 1.80
N ARG A 84 11.25 4.61 2.62
CA ARG A 84 10.19 3.90 3.33
C ARG A 84 9.41 4.84 4.23
N GLN A 85 10.10 5.67 5.02
CA GLN A 85 9.45 6.60 5.93
C GLN A 85 8.55 7.59 5.19
N VAL A 86 9.06 8.16 4.11
CA VAL A 86 8.27 9.11 3.32
C VAL A 86 6.99 8.47 2.81
N LEU A 87 7.08 7.25 2.29
CA LEU A 87 5.89 6.57 1.78
C LEU A 87 4.95 6.12 2.89
N LEU A 88 5.49 5.69 4.03
CA LEU A 88 4.66 5.33 5.16
C LEU A 88 3.85 6.52 5.66
N TYR A 89 4.47 7.67 5.82
CA TYR A 89 3.75 8.87 6.20
C TYR A 89 2.71 9.27 5.15
N SER A 90 3.09 9.20 3.88
CA SER A 90 2.24 9.68 2.80
C SER A 90 1.02 8.81 2.54
N PHE A 91 1.17 7.50 2.68
CA PHE A 91 0.12 6.57 2.21
C PHE A 91 -0.36 5.57 3.24
N CYS A 92 0.44 5.29 4.27
CA CYS A 92 0.15 4.16 5.16
C CYS A 92 -0.24 4.57 6.57
N SER A 93 0.01 5.80 6.98
CA SER A 93 -0.35 6.27 8.32
C SER A 93 -1.87 6.38 8.45
N LYS A 94 -2.37 6.24 9.68
CA LYS A 94 -3.80 6.39 9.94
C LYS A 94 -4.30 7.78 9.58
N GLU A 95 -3.50 8.78 9.89
CA GLU A 95 -3.82 10.16 9.55
C GLU A 95 -3.17 10.53 8.23
N ILE A 96 -3.81 11.45 7.52
CA ILE A 96 -3.26 11.94 6.26
C ILE A 96 -2.22 13.00 6.58
N TYR A 97 -0.97 12.75 6.18
CA TYR A 97 0.11 13.70 6.37
C TYR A 97 0.34 14.50 5.10
N THR A 98 0.29 15.82 5.24
CA THR A 98 0.71 16.71 4.15
C THR A 98 2.23 16.69 4.05
N ASN A 99 2.76 17.15 2.92
CA ASN A 99 4.21 17.28 2.77
C ASN A 99 4.79 18.19 3.85
N TYR A 100 4.06 19.23 4.23
CA TYR A 100 4.49 20.11 5.31
C TYR A 100 4.63 19.33 6.61
N LYS A 101 3.63 18.55 6.96
CA LYS A 101 3.66 17.80 8.22
C LYS A 101 4.77 16.75 8.20
N ILE A 102 4.98 16.09 7.07
CA ILE A 102 6.08 15.14 6.92
C ILE A 102 7.42 15.85 7.10
N SER A 103 7.55 17.06 6.55
CA SER A 103 8.78 17.84 6.69
C SER A 103 9.06 18.14 8.15
N GLN A 104 8.03 18.44 8.93
CA GLN A 104 8.18 18.68 10.36
C GLN A 104 8.65 17.43 11.09
N GLU A 105 8.05 16.29 10.77
CA GLU A 105 8.37 15.03 11.44
C GLU A 105 9.76 14.51 11.09
N MET A 106 10.18 14.69 9.86
CA MET A 106 11.45 14.13 9.39
C MET A 106 12.60 15.12 9.43
N GLY A 107 12.33 16.39 9.63
CA GLY A 107 13.39 17.39 9.69
C GLY A 107 13.95 17.82 8.35
N TYR A 108 13.19 17.66 7.28
CA TYR A 108 13.59 18.10 5.94
C TYR A 108 12.64 19.18 5.45
N SER A 109 13.07 19.93 4.45
CA SER A 109 12.21 20.94 3.83
C SER A 109 11.10 20.26 3.02
N GLU A 110 10.00 20.96 2.79
CA GLU A 110 8.92 20.42 1.96
C GLU A 110 9.43 20.04 0.57
N ARG A 111 10.30 20.85 0.01
CA ARG A 111 10.86 20.58 -1.30
C ARG A 111 11.65 19.26 -1.31
N SER A 112 12.41 19.05 -0.24
CA SER A 112 13.15 17.80 -0.09
C SER A 112 12.20 16.61 0.04
N ILE A 113 11.09 16.78 0.77
CA ILE A 113 10.10 15.72 0.91
C ILE A 113 9.49 15.38 -0.44
N GLU A 114 9.15 16.38 -1.26
CA GLU A 114 8.61 16.13 -2.59
C GLU A 114 9.58 15.33 -3.45
N ARG A 115 10.86 15.69 -3.40
CA ARG A 115 11.89 15.00 -4.16
C ARG A 115 12.09 13.57 -3.65
N MET A 116 12.14 13.40 -2.33
CA MET A 116 12.27 12.07 -1.72
C MET A 116 11.09 11.19 -2.05
N LYS A 117 9.88 11.75 -2.01
CA LYS A 117 8.68 11.01 -2.37
C LYS A 117 8.73 10.55 -3.84
N SER A 118 9.17 11.43 -4.71
CA SER A 118 9.30 11.11 -6.13
C SER A 118 10.26 9.93 -6.34
N ILE A 119 11.41 9.98 -5.68
CA ILE A 119 12.39 8.90 -5.76
C ILE A 119 11.82 7.61 -5.16
N ALA A 120 11.18 7.73 -4.01
CA ALA A 120 10.64 6.58 -3.29
C ALA A 120 9.55 5.87 -4.11
N LEU A 121 8.74 6.61 -4.85
CA LEU A 121 7.70 6.01 -5.68
C LEU A 121 8.31 5.15 -6.79
N VAL A 122 9.39 5.59 -7.40
CA VAL A 122 10.06 4.78 -8.42
C VAL A 122 10.68 3.54 -7.78
N GLU A 123 11.33 3.71 -6.63
CA GLU A 123 11.90 2.56 -5.91
C GLU A 123 10.83 1.55 -5.53
N PHE A 124 9.68 2.03 -5.08
CA PHE A 124 8.57 1.15 -4.76
C PHE A 124 8.10 0.37 -5.98
N ALA A 125 7.97 1.06 -7.10
CA ALA A 125 7.56 0.41 -8.35
C ALA A 125 8.53 -0.70 -8.76
N GLU A 126 9.82 -0.47 -8.53
CA GLU A 126 10.85 -1.46 -8.85
C GLU A 126 10.77 -2.68 -7.94
N ALA A 127 10.44 -2.46 -6.67
CA ALA A 127 10.41 -3.52 -5.67
C ALA A 127 9.10 -4.30 -5.64
N TYR A 128 8.00 -3.68 -6.07
CA TYR A 128 6.69 -4.29 -5.98
C TYR A 128 6.53 -5.36 -7.05
N ARG A 129 6.30 -6.61 -6.60
CA ARG A 129 6.03 -7.76 -7.47
C ARG A 129 6.99 -7.81 -8.67
N ASN A 130 8.27 -7.72 -8.38
CA ASN A 130 9.33 -7.84 -9.40
C ASN A 130 9.22 -6.78 -10.50
N GLY A 131 8.85 -5.57 -10.13
CA GLY A 131 8.79 -4.46 -11.07
C GLY A 131 7.52 -4.37 -11.89
N LYS A 132 6.45 -4.99 -11.41
CA LYS A 132 5.18 -5.00 -12.13
C LYS A 132 4.64 -3.60 -12.44
N LEU A 133 4.96 -2.61 -11.61
CA LEU A 133 4.45 -1.26 -11.78
C LEU A 133 5.29 -0.40 -12.71
N ILE A 134 6.45 -0.87 -13.12
CA ILE A 134 7.31 -0.10 -14.00
C ILE A 134 6.66 0.01 -15.38
N ALA A 135 6.53 1.24 -15.87
CA ALA A 135 6.06 1.49 -17.23
C ALA A 135 7.28 1.80 -18.10
N TYR A 136 7.29 1.26 -19.30
CA TYR A 136 8.38 1.47 -20.24
C TYR A 136 7.91 2.34 -21.39
N ARG A 137 8.85 3.06 -21.96
CA ARG A 137 8.58 3.88 -23.13
C ARG A 137 8.51 3.05 -24.40
#